data_598f1a2d082f6e92640ac0e847816865
#
_entry.id   598f1a2d082f6e92640ac0e847816865
#
_cell.length_a   1.000
_cell.length_b   1.000
_cell.length_c   1.000
_cell.angle_alpha   90.00
_cell.angle_beta   90.00
_cell.angle_gamma   90.00
#
_symmetry.space_group_name_H-M   'P 1'
#
loop_
_entity.id
_entity.type
_entity.pdbx_description
1 polymer ?
#
loop_
_entity_poly.entity_id
_entity_poly.type
_entity_poly.pdbx_seq_one_letter_code
_entity_poly.pdbx_strand_id
1 'polypeptide(L)'
;MGAGNCQHVQGSNVGSALGVITSLRRAVAAGAATLAAILASTVPVPAANAVEPDDFSINGPAYVGSGLSVSGAYEYFSSCDPDPQHGYSIQWLRDGEPVTPEPAYSQFYDLDIEDVGTRISAVVTGSQACHPAQVVVKESEVVKSQPMRAEGFTDRGVFDLLGRRQDGALMLYAGQDTTQGWKPPQLIGPGWGAYTRIIGAGDLTSDGKTELLATDAVGRLWMFWGRGDGTFPANAYPSEIGWGWNAMDKVVGPGDFDGDGYNDLLAAEPNGNLYLYPKAARGWTPRVHVGQGWGVMDLLITPGDFNGDGTVDVLAKDKAGRLFLYGGNGSGGWLAPRQVGQGWNVLGKIGSAGDFNRDGFADIHGVNSAGELLMYYGDGRGGWKGVETVGWGWNIFNGLY
;
A
#
# COMPACT_ATOMS: atom_id res chain seq x y z
N MET A 1 16.69 -54.02 -46.15
CA MET A 1 15.84 -55.12 -45.70
C MET A 1 14.97 -54.57 -44.60
N GLY A 2 13.76 -54.35 -44.74
CA GLY A 2 12.49 -54.60 -45.35
C GLY A 2 11.57 -53.65 -44.60
N ALA A 3 10.89 -52.69 -45.10
CA ALA A 3 9.70 -52.65 -45.90
C ALA A 3 8.52 -53.43 -45.24
N GLY A 4 7.52 -52.69 -44.82
CA GLY A 4 6.27 -53.22 -44.32
C GLY A 4 5.23 -52.09 -44.23
N ASN A 5 4.57 -51.95 -45.28
CA ASN A 5 3.47 -51.14 -45.70
C ASN A 5 2.10 -51.63 -45.18
N CYS A 6 1.09 -50.78 -45.33
CA CYS A 6 -0.35 -51.02 -45.53
C CYS A 6 -1.21 -50.80 -44.25
N GLN A 7 -2.39 -50.23 -44.30
CA GLN A 7 -3.25 -49.58 -45.35
C GLN A 7 -4.41 -48.89 -44.68
N HIS A 8 -4.91 -47.89 -45.38
CA HIS A 8 -6.22 -47.27 -45.35
C HIS A 8 -7.42 -48.08 -44.82
N VAL A 9 -8.30 -47.43 -44.06
CA VAL A 9 -9.76 -47.52 -44.26
C VAL A 9 -10.38 -46.14 -44.09
N GLN A 10 -11.12 -45.74 -45.12
CA GLN A 10 -12.02 -44.58 -45.20
C GLN A 10 -13.34 -44.87 -44.49
N GLY A 11 -14.02 -43.80 -44.14
CA GLY A 11 -15.47 -43.83 -43.95
C GLY A 11 -15.95 -42.76 -42.98
N SER A 12 -16.36 -41.71 -43.44
CA SER A 12 -17.57 -40.99 -43.79
C SER A 12 -18.06 -39.99 -42.76
N ASN A 13 -18.09 -38.76 -43.22
CA ASN A 13 -19.07 -37.67 -43.02
C ASN A 13 -20.00 -37.73 -41.81
N VAL A 14 -20.13 -36.62 -41.06
CA VAL A 14 -21.22 -35.63 -41.11
C VAL A 14 -21.06 -34.60 -39.99
N GLY A 15 -21.28 -33.33 -40.30
CA GLY A 15 -21.89 -32.38 -39.38
C GLY A 15 -21.05 -31.19 -38.90
N SER A 16 -21.08 -30.14 -39.71
CA SER A 16 -20.83 -28.77 -39.29
C SER A 16 -21.63 -28.36 -38.07
N ALA A 17 -20.98 -27.79 -37.05
CA ALA A 17 -21.63 -26.81 -36.19
C ALA A 17 -20.59 -25.77 -35.79
N LEU A 18 -20.62 -24.65 -36.50
CA LEU A 18 -20.04 -23.39 -36.05
C LEU A 18 -20.69 -23.01 -34.70
N GLY A 19 -19.99 -23.17 -33.61
CA GLY A 19 -20.35 -22.58 -32.32
C GLY A 19 -19.73 -21.20 -32.21
N VAL A 20 -20.49 -20.19 -32.51
CA VAL A 20 -20.18 -18.78 -32.24
C VAL A 20 -20.10 -18.63 -30.74
N ILE A 21 -18.90 -18.35 -30.19
CA ILE A 21 -18.74 -17.91 -28.82
C ILE A 21 -19.09 -16.44 -28.77
N THR A 22 -20.36 -16.15 -28.50
CA THR A 22 -20.81 -14.81 -28.11
C THR A 22 -20.35 -14.53 -26.68
N SER A 23 -19.45 -13.56 -26.58
CA SER A 23 -19.10 -12.90 -25.32
C SER A 23 -20.37 -12.28 -24.72
N LEU A 24 -20.90 -12.89 -23.66
CA LEU A 24 -21.91 -12.23 -22.83
C LEU A 24 -21.21 -11.15 -21.99
N ARG A 25 -21.29 -9.93 -22.45
CA ARG A 25 -21.19 -8.77 -21.56
C ARG A 25 -22.38 -8.84 -20.60
N ARG A 26 -22.14 -9.13 -19.34
CA ARG A 26 -23.16 -8.97 -18.30
C ARG A 26 -23.45 -7.49 -18.17
N ALA A 27 -24.61 -7.07 -18.66
CA ALA A 27 -25.22 -5.83 -18.26
C ALA A 27 -25.58 -5.97 -16.77
N VAL A 28 -25.01 -5.12 -15.92
CA VAL A 28 -25.47 -4.96 -14.54
C VAL A 28 -26.86 -4.33 -14.62
N ALA A 29 -27.88 -5.15 -14.51
CA ALA A 29 -29.23 -4.68 -14.28
C ALA A 29 -29.32 -4.29 -12.81
N ALA A 30 -29.53 -2.99 -12.54
CA ALA A 30 -29.90 -2.49 -11.23
C ALA A 30 -31.22 -3.17 -10.81
N GLY A 31 -31.11 -4.23 -10.04
CA GLY A 31 -32.24 -4.87 -9.36
C GLY A 31 -32.50 -4.09 -8.08
N ALA A 32 -33.53 -3.23 -8.11
CA ALA A 32 -34.09 -2.67 -6.89
C ALA A 32 -34.56 -3.82 -6.01
N ALA A 33 -33.85 -4.10 -4.93
CA ALA A 33 -34.33 -4.97 -3.87
C ALA A 33 -35.51 -4.27 -3.19
N THR A 34 -36.71 -4.77 -3.43
CA THR A 34 -37.90 -4.39 -2.69
C THR A 34 -37.75 -4.89 -1.25
N LEU A 35 -37.34 -3.99 -0.35
CA LEU A 35 -37.50 -4.20 1.09
C LEU A 35 -39.00 -4.30 1.40
N ALA A 36 -39.44 -5.48 1.82
CA ALA A 36 -40.76 -5.66 2.36
C ALA A 36 -40.85 -4.89 3.68
N ALA A 37 -41.54 -3.76 3.68
CA ALA A 37 -41.87 -3.02 4.88
C ALA A 37 -42.89 -3.82 5.72
N ILE A 38 -42.43 -4.38 6.82
CA ILE A 38 -43.31 -4.90 7.85
C ILE A 38 -43.77 -3.68 8.67
N LEU A 39 -45.03 -3.29 8.50
CA LEU A 39 -45.70 -2.31 9.34
C LEU A 39 -45.86 -2.85 10.76
N ALA A 40 -44.99 -2.44 11.67
CA ALA A 40 -45.16 -2.66 13.09
C ALA A 40 -45.85 -1.45 13.72
N SER A 41 -46.92 -1.72 14.47
CA SER A 41 -47.70 -0.77 15.23
C SER A 41 -46.86 -0.02 16.28
N THR A 42 -46.89 1.30 16.22
CA THR A 42 -46.19 2.19 17.15
C THR A 42 -46.89 2.23 18.51
N VAL A 43 -46.19 1.74 19.52
CA VAL A 43 -46.46 2.11 20.93
C VAL A 43 -45.41 3.16 21.31
N PRO A 44 -45.77 4.34 21.82
CA PRO A 44 -44.79 5.36 22.20
C PRO A 44 -44.04 4.92 23.47
N VAL A 45 -42.74 4.69 23.38
CA VAL A 45 -41.84 4.54 24.52
C VAL A 45 -41.26 5.93 24.83
N PRO A 46 -41.17 6.35 26.12
CA PRO A 46 -40.64 7.66 26.46
C PRO A 46 -39.18 7.78 26.09
N ALA A 47 -38.83 8.92 25.48
CA ALA A 47 -37.49 9.24 25.06
C ALA A 47 -36.51 9.33 26.24
N ALA A 48 -35.67 8.34 26.41
CA ALA A 48 -34.43 8.46 27.16
C ALA A 48 -33.33 8.31 26.14
N ASN A 49 -32.57 9.39 25.89
CA ASN A 49 -31.34 9.50 25.11
C ASN A 49 -31.16 8.40 24.03
N ALA A 50 -31.96 8.46 22.97
CA ALA A 50 -31.85 7.56 21.87
C ALA A 50 -30.50 7.87 21.20
N VAL A 51 -29.56 6.92 21.28
CA VAL A 51 -28.39 6.86 20.39
C VAL A 51 -28.98 6.67 18.98
N GLU A 52 -28.82 7.68 18.15
CA GLU A 52 -29.34 7.64 16.78
C GLU A 52 -28.51 6.69 15.93
N PRO A 53 -29.06 6.07 14.87
CA PRO A 53 -28.28 5.24 13.94
C PRO A 53 -27.08 5.95 13.31
N ASP A 54 -27.04 7.28 13.35
CA ASP A 54 -25.94 8.10 12.89
C ASP A 54 -24.67 8.03 13.76
N ASP A 55 -24.78 7.51 14.99
CA ASP A 55 -23.65 7.33 15.91
C ASP A 55 -22.81 6.07 15.60
N PHE A 56 -23.29 5.22 14.71
CA PHE A 56 -22.51 4.07 14.25
C PHE A 56 -21.54 4.51 13.16
N SER A 57 -20.28 4.11 13.29
CA SER A 57 -19.26 4.42 12.30
C SER A 57 -18.29 3.26 12.10
N ILE A 58 -17.76 3.16 10.88
CA ILE A 58 -16.61 2.33 10.57
C ILE A 58 -15.39 3.20 10.75
N ASN A 59 -14.46 2.74 11.58
CA ASN A 59 -13.21 3.40 11.88
C ASN A 59 -12.04 2.52 11.45
N GLY A 60 -10.97 3.14 11.07
CA GLY A 60 -9.76 2.52 10.59
C GLY A 60 -9.43 2.98 9.17
N PRO A 61 -8.17 2.90 8.79
CA PRO A 61 -7.76 3.29 7.45
C PRO A 61 -8.23 2.22 6.43
N ALA A 62 -8.72 2.67 5.27
CA ALA A 62 -9.27 1.79 4.24
C ALA A 62 -8.17 1.37 3.26
N TYR A 63 -7.28 0.47 3.69
CA TYR A 63 -6.27 -0.14 2.82
C TYR A 63 -5.95 -1.57 3.25
N VAL A 64 -5.46 -2.37 2.34
CA VAL A 64 -5.06 -3.77 2.55
C VAL A 64 -4.05 -3.88 3.70
N GLY A 65 -4.23 -4.87 4.56
CA GLY A 65 -3.40 -5.08 5.75
C GLY A 65 -3.77 -4.22 6.95
N SER A 66 -4.74 -3.30 6.82
CA SER A 66 -5.30 -2.57 7.95
C SER A 66 -6.58 -3.21 8.47
N GLY A 67 -6.94 -2.89 9.72
CA GLY A 67 -8.20 -3.33 10.33
C GLY A 67 -9.24 -2.22 10.38
N LEU A 68 -10.47 -2.55 10.01
CA LEU A 68 -11.64 -1.73 10.25
C LEU A 68 -12.35 -2.17 11.52
N SER A 69 -12.99 -1.24 12.23
CA SER A 69 -13.79 -1.53 13.42
C SER A 69 -15.12 -0.78 13.38
N VAL A 70 -16.14 -1.36 14.01
CA VAL A 70 -17.42 -0.69 14.21
C VAL A 70 -17.45 -0.06 15.59
N SER A 71 -17.76 1.24 15.68
CA SER A 71 -18.05 1.94 16.93
C SER A 71 -19.55 2.25 17.06
N GLY A 72 -19.98 2.55 18.29
CA GLY A 72 -21.37 2.84 18.62
C GLY A 72 -22.23 1.60 18.96
N ALA A 73 -21.81 0.42 18.52
CA ALA A 73 -22.59 -0.80 18.68
C ALA A 73 -22.77 -1.22 20.14
N TYR A 74 -21.70 -1.19 20.91
CA TYR A 74 -21.74 -1.57 22.32
C TYR A 74 -22.64 -0.64 23.14
N GLU A 75 -22.46 0.67 22.98
CA GLU A 75 -23.21 1.69 23.69
C GLU A 75 -24.71 1.61 23.39
N TYR A 76 -25.06 1.42 22.12
CA TYR A 76 -26.44 1.31 21.69
C TYR A 76 -27.11 0.05 22.25
N PHE A 77 -26.55 -1.14 22.01
CA PHE A 77 -27.17 -2.40 22.39
C PHE A 77 -27.12 -2.65 23.90
N SER A 78 -26.12 -2.14 24.61
CA SER A 78 -26.08 -2.23 26.07
C SER A 78 -27.12 -1.34 26.77
N SER A 79 -27.60 -0.29 26.08
CA SER A 79 -28.62 0.59 26.64
C SER A 79 -30.03 0.00 26.67
N CYS A 80 -30.30 -0.98 25.81
CA CYS A 80 -31.62 -1.58 25.61
C CYS A 80 -31.69 -3.08 25.96
N ASP A 81 -30.58 -3.76 26.09
CA ASP A 81 -30.52 -5.19 26.51
C ASP A 81 -29.94 -5.28 27.94
N PRO A 82 -30.68 -5.88 28.89
CA PRO A 82 -30.19 -6.08 30.27
C PRO A 82 -29.11 -7.15 30.39
N ASP A 83 -28.86 -7.96 29.35
CA ASP A 83 -27.79 -8.97 29.31
C ASP A 83 -26.80 -8.69 28.18
N PRO A 84 -25.79 -7.84 28.42
CA PRO A 84 -24.81 -7.44 27.39
C PRO A 84 -23.89 -8.57 26.93
N GLN A 85 -23.95 -9.78 27.53
CA GLN A 85 -23.12 -10.91 27.11
C GLN A 85 -23.63 -11.62 25.84
N HIS A 86 -24.87 -11.35 25.43
CA HIS A 86 -25.43 -11.86 24.17
C HIS A 86 -25.59 -10.78 23.11
N GLY A 87 -25.09 -9.69 23.34
CA GLY A 87 -24.98 -8.37 22.78
C GLY A 87 -25.44 -8.19 21.34
N TYR A 88 -24.59 -8.37 20.40
CA TYR A 88 -24.85 -8.13 18.98
C TYR A 88 -23.90 -8.95 18.09
N SER A 89 -24.29 -9.13 16.83
CA SER A 89 -23.46 -9.70 15.78
C SER A 89 -23.17 -8.65 14.71
N ILE A 90 -22.03 -8.77 14.08
CA ILE A 90 -21.61 -7.90 12.98
C ILE A 90 -21.43 -8.75 11.74
N GLN A 91 -22.17 -8.45 10.69
CA GLN A 91 -21.94 -8.97 9.35
C GLN A 91 -21.25 -7.90 8.51
N TRP A 92 -20.03 -8.17 8.12
CA TRP A 92 -19.30 -7.30 7.21
C TRP A 92 -19.74 -7.53 5.76
N LEU A 93 -19.81 -6.43 5.00
CA LEU A 93 -20.25 -6.43 3.61
C LEU A 93 -19.18 -5.78 2.74
N ARG A 94 -18.95 -6.34 1.55
CA ARG A 94 -18.11 -5.81 0.48
C ARG A 94 -19.04 -5.34 -0.65
N ASP A 95 -19.08 -4.04 -0.95
CA ASP A 95 -20.02 -3.45 -1.92
C ASP A 95 -21.48 -3.90 -1.71
N GLY A 96 -21.89 -4.05 -0.44
CA GLY A 96 -23.22 -4.47 -0.04
C GLY A 96 -23.47 -5.99 -0.03
N GLU A 97 -22.52 -6.81 -0.47
CA GLU A 97 -22.60 -8.27 -0.44
C GLU A 97 -21.87 -8.85 0.78
N PRO A 98 -22.41 -9.87 1.47
CA PRO A 98 -21.78 -10.47 2.65
C PRO A 98 -20.38 -11.03 2.35
N VAL A 99 -19.42 -10.70 3.20
CA VAL A 99 -18.08 -11.32 3.15
C VAL A 99 -18.14 -12.70 3.79
N THR A 100 -17.59 -13.71 3.12
CA THR A 100 -17.50 -15.09 3.60
C THR A 100 -16.07 -15.62 3.54
N PRO A 101 -15.59 -16.42 4.50
CA PRO A 101 -16.34 -16.94 5.67
C PRO A 101 -16.59 -15.86 6.70
N GLU A 102 -17.77 -15.89 7.30
CA GLU A 102 -18.16 -14.93 8.32
C GLU A 102 -17.21 -14.96 9.52
N PRO A 103 -16.58 -13.86 9.89
CA PRO A 103 -16.14 -13.66 11.26
C PRO A 103 -17.39 -13.35 12.11
N ALA A 104 -18.13 -14.38 12.47
CA ALA A 104 -19.37 -14.29 13.20
C ALA A 104 -19.16 -13.69 14.59
N TYR A 105 -18.92 -12.55 14.90
CA TYR A 105 -18.75 -11.81 16.16
C TYR A 105 -17.49 -10.93 16.21
N SER A 106 -16.77 -10.71 15.12
CA SER A 106 -15.62 -9.81 15.13
C SER A 106 -16.07 -8.36 15.01
N GLN A 107 -15.69 -7.53 15.99
CA GLN A 107 -15.79 -6.07 15.88
C GLN A 107 -14.78 -5.51 14.87
N PHE A 108 -13.85 -6.34 14.40
CA PHE A 108 -12.77 -5.99 13.52
C PHE A 108 -12.88 -6.78 12.22
N TYR A 109 -12.54 -6.12 11.13
CA TYR A 109 -12.42 -6.70 9.80
C TYR A 109 -11.05 -6.33 9.24
N ASP A 110 -10.22 -7.33 9.01
CA ASP A 110 -8.92 -7.14 8.39
C ASP A 110 -9.08 -7.07 6.87
N LEU A 111 -8.65 -5.97 6.29
CA LEU A 111 -8.75 -5.72 4.85
C LEU A 111 -7.70 -6.54 4.10
N ASP A 112 -8.14 -7.24 3.06
CA ASP A 112 -7.27 -8.02 2.18
C ASP A 112 -7.29 -7.54 0.72
N ILE A 113 -6.54 -8.20 -0.15
CA ILE A 113 -6.40 -7.83 -1.55
C ILE A 113 -7.73 -7.92 -2.33
N GLU A 114 -8.66 -8.75 -1.90
CA GLU A 114 -9.97 -8.87 -2.54
C GLU A 114 -10.87 -7.67 -2.26
N ASP A 115 -10.54 -6.87 -1.25
CA ASP A 115 -11.28 -5.67 -0.87
C ASP A 115 -10.91 -4.44 -1.72
N VAL A 116 -9.81 -4.49 -2.44
CA VAL A 116 -9.30 -3.35 -3.22
C VAL A 116 -10.33 -2.86 -4.24
N GLY A 117 -10.57 -1.56 -4.24
CA GLY A 117 -11.53 -0.91 -5.13
C GLY A 117 -12.98 -1.00 -4.66
N THR A 118 -13.26 -1.69 -3.55
CA THR A 118 -14.60 -1.84 -2.97
C THR A 118 -14.83 -0.92 -1.77
N ARG A 119 -16.05 -0.85 -1.29
CA ARG A 119 -16.42 -0.21 -0.02
C ARG A 119 -16.87 -1.26 0.97
N ILE A 120 -16.37 -1.16 2.17
CA ILE A 120 -16.73 -2.05 3.27
C ILE A 120 -17.80 -1.37 4.12
N SER A 121 -18.87 -2.09 4.37
CA SER A 121 -19.92 -1.70 5.29
C SER A 121 -20.23 -2.82 6.27
N ALA A 122 -21.08 -2.58 7.26
CA ALA A 122 -21.44 -3.60 8.22
C ALA A 122 -22.94 -3.53 8.53
N VAL A 123 -23.52 -4.70 8.79
CA VAL A 123 -24.83 -4.82 9.39
C VAL A 123 -24.65 -5.31 10.81
N VAL A 124 -25.04 -4.48 11.77
CA VAL A 124 -25.01 -4.84 13.19
C VAL A 124 -26.39 -5.27 13.59
N THR A 125 -26.52 -6.51 14.07
CA THR A 125 -27.79 -7.09 14.53
C THR A 125 -27.68 -7.40 16.01
N GLY A 126 -28.56 -6.81 16.79
CA GLY A 126 -28.60 -6.98 18.24
C GLY A 126 -29.86 -7.66 18.74
N SER A 127 -30.11 -7.51 20.03
CA SER A 127 -31.26 -8.06 20.71
C SER A 127 -32.57 -7.54 20.15
N GLN A 128 -33.60 -8.41 20.14
CA GLN A 128 -34.97 -8.04 19.80
C GLN A 128 -35.60 -7.02 20.77
N ALA A 129 -34.97 -6.81 21.92
CA ALA A 129 -35.36 -5.76 22.87
C ALA A 129 -35.01 -4.36 22.38
N CYS A 130 -34.07 -4.24 21.47
CA CYS A 130 -33.63 -2.96 20.90
C CYS A 130 -34.42 -2.62 19.63
N HIS A 131 -34.70 -1.33 19.44
CA HIS A 131 -35.41 -0.85 18.25
C HIS A 131 -34.71 0.38 17.67
N PRO A 132 -34.06 0.22 16.49
CA PRO A 132 -34.04 -0.96 15.63
C PRO A 132 -33.13 -2.06 16.19
N ALA A 133 -33.53 -3.33 15.99
CA ALA A 133 -32.70 -4.48 16.31
C ALA A 133 -31.56 -4.70 15.30
N GLN A 134 -31.55 -3.95 14.21
CA GLN A 134 -30.56 -4.02 13.16
C GLN A 134 -30.21 -2.61 12.66
N VAL A 135 -28.92 -2.34 12.55
CA VAL A 135 -28.37 -1.06 12.05
C VAL A 135 -27.42 -1.34 10.91
N VAL A 136 -27.61 -0.65 9.79
CA VAL A 136 -26.64 -0.67 8.68
C VAL A 136 -25.66 0.48 8.90
N VAL A 137 -24.39 0.13 9.06
CA VAL A 137 -23.33 1.11 9.29
C VAL A 137 -22.89 1.69 7.93
N LYS A 138 -22.67 3.00 7.89
CA LYS A 138 -22.20 3.68 6.68
C LYS A 138 -20.91 3.05 6.13
N GLU A 139 -20.80 3.06 4.81
CA GLU A 139 -19.64 2.50 4.11
C GLU A 139 -18.34 3.22 4.49
N SER A 140 -17.23 2.47 4.45
CA SER A 140 -15.88 3.00 4.50
C SER A 140 -15.58 3.89 3.28
N GLU A 141 -14.44 4.52 3.26
CA GLU A 141 -13.84 4.97 2.01
C GLU A 141 -13.58 3.76 1.09
N VAL A 142 -13.31 4.01 -0.18
CA VAL A 142 -12.89 2.94 -1.11
C VAL A 142 -11.59 2.34 -0.59
N VAL A 143 -11.57 1.03 -0.43
CA VAL A 143 -10.37 0.32 -0.01
C VAL A 143 -9.31 0.45 -1.10
N LYS A 144 -8.16 0.96 -0.70
CA LYS A 144 -6.99 1.07 -1.57
C LYS A 144 -6.14 -0.19 -1.41
N SER A 145 -5.45 -0.57 -2.46
CA SER A 145 -4.25 -1.40 -2.30
C SER A 145 -3.37 -0.74 -1.24
N GLN A 146 -2.58 -1.51 -0.52
CA GLN A 146 -1.76 -1.00 0.59
C GLN A 146 -1.41 0.47 0.44
N PRO A 147 -1.32 1.25 1.53
CA PRO A 147 -0.92 2.62 1.38
C PRO A 147 0.36 2.60 0.59
N MET A 148 0.34 3.26 -0.55
CA MET A 148 1.56 3.71 -1.14
C MET A 148 2.34 4.30 0.02
N ARG A 149 3.34 3.52 0.54
CA ARG A 149 4.31 3.99 1.51
C ARG A 149 3.73 5.04 2.43
N ALA A 150 3.45 4.76 3.69
CA ALA A 150 2.80 5.71 4.61
C ALA A 150 3.14 7.13 4.18
N GLU A 151 2.13 7.86 3.69
CA GLU A 151 2.30 9.04 2.84
C GLU A 151 3.18 10.08 3.56
N GLY A 152 4.51 9.98 3.35
CA GLY A 152 5.50 10.80 4.00
C GLY A 152 5.86 10.37 5.42
N PHE A 153 6.55 11.25 6.12
CA PHE A 153 7.04 11.07 7.48
C PHE A 153 6.21 11.83 8.51
N THR A 154 5.15 12.51 8.05
CA THR A 154 4.21 13.25 8.89
C THR A 154 2.82 12.69 8.68
N ASP A 155 2.14 12.17 9.69
CA ASP A 155 0.81 11.53 9.62
C ASP A 155 -0.31 12.44 9.09
N ARG A 156 -0.06 13.16 8.01
CA ARG A 156 -0.99 14.16 7.47
C ARG A 156 -1.54 13.81 6.10
N GLY A 157 -1.29 12.56 5.63
CA GLY A 157 -1.70 12.14 4.29
C GLY A 157 -1.11 13.03 3.19
N VAL A 158 0.09 13.56 3.40
CA VAL A 158 0.83 14.37 2.44
C VAL A 158 2.20 13.75 2.23
N PHE A 159 2.71 13.86 1.02
CA PHE A 159 4.04 13.40 0.74
C PHE A 159 5.08 14.33 1.39
N ASP A 160 6.20 13.74 1.81
CA ASP A 160 7.32 14.46 2.42
C ASP A 160 8.63 13.95 1.82
N LEU A 161 9.67 14.77 1.81
CA LEU A 161 11.03 14.37 1.44
C LEU A 161 12.00 14.62 2.57
N LEU A 162 12.87 13.65 2.81
CA LEU A 162 14.05 13.85 3.65
C LEU A 162 15.27 14.13 2.76
N GLY A 163 15.96 15.22 3.03
CA GLY A 163 17.17 15.61 2.33
C GLY A 163 18.38 15.54 3.26
N ARG A 164 19.38 14.71 2.95
CA ARG A 164 20.65 14.71 3.69
C ARG A 164 21.62 15.67 3.03
N ARG A 165 22.04 16.68 3.80
CA ARG A 165 23.05 17.65 3.37
C ARG A 165 24.46 17.06 3.40
N GLN A 166 25.39 17.72 2.74
CA GLN A 166 26.81 17.31 2.71
C GLN A 166 27.48 17.32 4.08
N ASP A 167 27.03 18.19 5.00
CA ASP A 167 27.49 18.26 6.39
C ASP A 167 26.87 17.15 7.30
N GLY A 168 26.05 16.29 6.74
CA GLY A 168 25.38 15.21 7.46
C GLY A 168 24.12 15.63 8.21
N ALA A 169 23.64 16.85 8.02
CA ALA A 169 22.35 17.25 8.55
C ALA A 169 21.22 16.66 7.72
N LEU A 170 20.20 16.08 8.38
CA LEU A 170 18.98 15.60 7.75
C LEU A 170 17.89 16.65 7.88
N MET A 171 17.28 17.00 6.76
CA MET A 171 16.24 18.00 6.64
C MET A 171 14.94 17.34 6.18
N LEU A 172 13.81 17.72 6.78
CA LEU A 172 12.48 17.37 6.32
C LEU A 172 11.92 18.51 5.47
N TYR A 173 11.41 18.17 4.31
CA TYR A 173 10.57 19.00 3.45
C TYR A 173 9.17 18.39 3.46
N ALA A 174 8.33 18.88 4.34
CA ALA A 174 6.96 18.43 4.47
C ALA A 174 6.09 19.05 3.36
N GLY A 175 5.25 18.26 2.74
CA GLY A 175 4.26 18.73 1.78
C GLY A 175 3.24 19.67 2.42
N GLN A 176 2.62 20.54 1.63
CA GLN A 176 1.51 21.39 2.08
C GLN A 176 0.21 20.56 2.15
N ASP A 177 -0.67 20.90 3.07
CA ASP A 177 -1.87 20.10 3.34
C ASP A 177 -2.95 20.25 2.24
N THR A 178 -2.96 21.37 1.51
CA THR A 178 -4.05 21.71 0.58
C THR A 178 -3.62 22.06 -0.82
N THR A 179 -2.32 22.28 -1.04
CA THR A 179 -1.76 22.70 -2.33
C THR A 179 -0.46 21.95 -2.61
N GLN A 180 -0.09 21.84 -3.88
CA GLN A 180 1.27 21.43 -4.24
C GLN A 180 2.30 22.39 -3.65
N GLY A 181 3.40 21.87 -3.14
CA GLY A 181 4.51 22.64 -2.59
C GLY A 181 4.95 22.16 -1.22
N TRP A 182 5.88 22.92 -0.65
CA TRP A 182 6.59 22.56 0.56
C TRP A 182 6.27 23.53 1.70
N LYS A 183 6.18 23.02 2.91
CA LYS A 183 6.31 23.80 4.14
C LYS A 183 7.77 24.25 4.30
N PRO A 184 8.06 25.26 5.15
CA PRO A 184 9.43 25.59 5.48
C PRO A 184 10.22 24.37 5.94
N PRO A 185 11.47 24.18 5.45
CA PRO A 185 12.25 23.00 5.79
C PRO A 185 12.55 22.93 7.29
N GLN A 186 12.46 21.75 7.87
CA GLN A 186 12.74 21.48 9.28
C GLN A 186 14.04 20.67 9.42
N LEU A 187 14.90 21.08 10.34
CA LEU A 187 16.08 20.29 10.70
C LEU A 187 15.64 19.12 11.61
N ILE A 188 15.86 17.89 11.14
CA ILE A 188 15.62 16.67 11.91
C ILE A 188 16.79 16.41 12.88
N GLY A 189 18.01 16.57 12.40
CA GLY A 189 19.19 16.43 13.24
C GLY A 189 20.49 16.33 12.46
N PRO A 190 21.64 16.50 13.15
CA PRO A 190 22.97 16.28 12.61
C PRO A 190 23.35 14.78 12.68
N GLY A 191 24.52 14.44 12.12
CA GLY A 191 25.17 13.13 12.32
C GLY A 191 24.76 12.04 11.32
N TRP A 192 23.83 12.31 10.42
CA TRP A 192 23.36 11.32 9.43
C TRP A 192 24.44 11.00 8.36
N GLY A 193 25.54 11.73 8.33
CA GLY A 193 26.72 11.40 7.54
C GLY A 193 27.43 10.11 7.98
N ALA A 194 27.15 9.59 9.20
CA ALA A 194 27.67 8.32 9.68
C ALA A 194 27.05 7.10 8.96
N TYR A 195 25.91 7.30 8.29
CA TYR A 195 25.21 6.22 7.59
C TYR A 195 25.53 6.23 6.10
N THR A 196 25.84 5.05 5.59
CA THR A 196 26.13 4.84 4.16
C THR A 196 24.86 4.87 3.31
N ARG A 197 23.73 4.42 3.88
CA ARG A 197 22.39 4.45 3.27
C ARG A 197 21.37 4.91 4.29
N ILE A 198 20.35 5.57 3.77
CA ILE A 198 19.11 5.89 4.47
C ILE A 198 17.98 5.37 3.60
N ILE A 199 16.99 4.71 4.20
CA ILE A 199 15.94 3.98 3.51
C ILE A 199 14.61 4.33 4.17
N GLY A 200 13.68 4.93 3.43
CA GLY A 200 12.30 5.03 3.87
C GLY A 200 11.66 3.64 3.72
N ALA A 201 11.24 3.05 4.81
CA ALA A 201 10.80 1.67 4.82
C ALA A 201 9.27 1.51 5.02
N GLY A 202 8.55 2.62 5.10
CA GLY A 202 7.14 2.61 5.45
C GLY A 202 6.93 2.27 6.93
N ASP A 203 5.71 1.92 7.30
CA ASP A 203 5.36 1.47 8.64
C ASP A 203 5.81 0.01 8.85
N LEU A 204 6.96 -0.17 9.48
CA LEU A 204 7.51 -1.49 9.80
C LEU A 204 6.97 -2.05 11.13
N THR A 205 6.31 -1.23 11.92
CA THR A 205 5.89 -1.59 13.28
C THR A 205 4.39 -1.75 13.41
N SER A 206 3.65 -1.43 12.37
CA SER A 206 2.18 -1.44 12.31
C SER A 206 1.54 -0.49 13.33
N ASP A 207 2.21 0.65 13.61
CA ASP A 207 1.69 1.71 14.49
C ASP A 207 1.13 2.91 13.70
N GLY A 208 1.07 2.81 12.38
CA GLY A 208 0.60 3.84 11.46
C GLY A 208 1.64 4.91 11.14
N LYS A 209 2.91 4.75 11.55
CA LYS A 209 3.96 5.75 11.34
C LYS A 209 5.10 5.18 10.51
N THR A 210 5.72 6.04 9.72
CA THR A 210 6.84 5.65 8.85
C THR A 210 8.14 5.59 9.63
N GLU A 211 8.79 4.42 9.62
CA GLU A 211 10.15 4.24 10.13
C GLU A 211 11.19 4.61 9.07
N LEU A 212 12.34 5.03 9.59
CA LEU A 212 13.52 5.26 8.78
C LEU A 212 14.58 4.22 9.10
N LEU A 213 15.08 3.54 8.09
CA LEU A 213 16.20 2.62 8.24
C LEU A 213 17.49 3.28 7.77
N ALA A 214 18.61 2.89 8.38
CA ALA A 214 19.92 3.32 7.95
C ALA A 214 20.96 2.21 8.11
N THR A 215 21.88 2.10 7.16
CA THR A 215 23.04 1.21 7.28
C THR A 215 24.30 2.01 7.58
N ASP A 216 25.14 1.53 8.49
CA ASP A 216 26.44 2.12 8.76
C ASP A 216 27.57 1.43 7.96
N ALA A 217 28.78 1.97 8.07
CA ALA A 217 29.93 1.49 7.30
C ALA A 217 30.38 0.07 7.69
N VAL A 218 30.03 -0.40 8.90
CA VAL A 218 30.37 -1.76 9.34
C VAL A 218 29.26 -2.77 9.04
N GLY A 219 28.17 -2.31 8.44
CA GLY A 219 27.08 -3.17 7.95
C GLY A 219 25.97 -3.43 8.95
N ARG A 220 25.84 -2.63 10.01
CA ARG A 220 24.69 -2.70 10.89
C ARG A 220 23.52 -1.99 10.24
N LEU A 221 22.33 -2.55 10.38
CA LEU A 221 21.06 -1.94 10.01
C LEU A 221 20.39 -1.40 11.27
N TRP A 222 20.12 -0.11 11.24
CA TRP A 222 19.50 0.64 12.32
C TRP A 222 18.09 1.04 11.94
N MET A 223 17.16 0.95 12.85
CA MET A 223 15.80 1.43 12.71
C MET A 223 15.55 2.63 13.63
N PHE A 224 15.04 3.69 13.05
CA PHE A 224 14.61 4.92 13.72
C PHE A 224 13.10 4.97 13.70
N TRP A 225 12.52 4.97 14.89
CA TRP A 225 11.08 5.01 15.09
C TRP A 225 10.50 6.35 14.69
N GLY A 226 9.52 6.37 13.79
CA GLY A 226 8.78 7.55 13.41
C GLY A 226 7.85 8.02 14.54
N ARG A 227 7.56 9.32 14.57
CA ARG A 227 6.56 9.91 15.47
C ARG A 227 5.31 10.38 14.75
N GLY A 228 5.30 10.30 13.42
CA GLY A 228 4.23 10.84 12.61
C GLY A 228 4.21 12.37 12.48
N ASP A 229 5.15 13.06 13.11
CA ASP A 229 5.36 14.51 12.98
C ASP A 229 6.61 14.87 12.16
N GLY A 230 7.20 13.87 11.50
CA GLY A 230 8.44 13.98 10.73
C GLY A 230 9.69 13.96 11.58
N THR A 231 9.56 13.73 12.89
CA THR A 231 10.70 13.63 13.79
C THR A 231 10.93 12.18 14.22
N PHE A 232 12.16 11.91 14.61
CA PHE A 232 12.60 10.65 15.21
C PHE A 232 13.06 10.93 16.64
N PRO A 233 12.66 10.16 17.66
CA PRO A 233 12.95 10.48 19.05
C PRO A 233 14.46 10.63 19.30
N ALA A 234 14.90 11.81 19.70
CA ALA A 234 16.30 12.08 20.05
C ALA A 234 16.80 11.26 21.27
N ASN A 235 15.87 10.80 22.09
CA ASN A 235 16.15 10.02 23.32
C ASN A 235 15.94 8.51 23.14
N ALA A 236 15.39 8.06 21.99
CA ALA A 236 15.37 6.66 21.65
C ALA A 236 16.60 6.39 20.79
N TYR A 237 17.55 5.65 21.33
CA TYR A 237 18.63 5.11 20.50
C TYR A 237 17.99 4.31 19.37
N PRO A 238 18.50 4.46 18.13
CA PRO A 238 18.02 3.61 17.05
C PRO A 238 18.20 2.15 17.44
N SER A 239 17.25 1.31 17.07
CA SER A 239 17.34 -0.12 17.31
C SER A 239 18.21 -0.76 16.24
N GLU A 240 19.22 -1.53 16.66
CA GLU A 240 19.95 -2.38 15.72
C GLU A 240 19.08 -3.59 15.38
N ILE A 241 18.72 -3.73 14.12
CA ILE A 241 17.81 -4.76 13.63
C ILE A 241 18.46 -5.76 12.67
N GLY A 242 19.74 -5.58 12.34
CA GLY A 242 20.43 -6.52 11.45
C GLY A 242 21.92 -6.23 11.27
N TRP A 243 22.58 -7.24 10.70
CA TRP A 243 24.02 -7.26 10.44
C TRP A 243 24.33 -7.71 9.00
N GLY A 244 25.50 -7.30 8.49
CA GLY A 244 26.02 -7.75 7.20
C GLY A 244 25.43 -6.98 6.01
N TRP A 245 24.73 -5.88 6.24
CA TRP A 245 24.09 -5.11 5.18
C TRP A 245 25.07 -4.32 4.29
N ASN A 246 26.35 -4.24 4.66
CA ASN A 246 27.43 -3.74 3.81
C ASN A 246 27.75 -4.68 2.64
N ALA A 247 27.31 -5.94 2.68
CA ALA A 247 27.38 -6.87 1.56
C ALA A 247 26.33 -6.58 0.45
N MET A 248 25.31 -5.78 0.77
CA MET A 248 24.27 -5.41 -0.19
C MET A 248 24.68 -4.17 -0.98
N ASP A 249 24.48 -4.22 -2.30
CA ASP A 249 24.70 -3.09 -3.20
C ASP A 249 23.52 -2.10 -3.11
N LYS A 250 22.30 -2.61 -3.10
CA LYS A 250 21.06 -1.82 -3.00
C LYS A 250 20.15 -2.38 -1.92
N VAL A 251 19.47 -1.50 -1.19
CA VAL A 251 18.45 -1.86 -0.20
C VAL A 251 17.31 -0.87 -0.32
N VAL A 252 16.09 -1.36 -0.46
CA VAL A 252 14.88 -0.55 -0.59
C VAL A 252 13.73 -1.17 0.19
N GLY A 253 12.76 -0.35 0.60
CA GLY A 253 11.51 -0.78 1.23
C GLY A 253 10.36 -0.67 0.22
N PRO A 254 9.91 -1.75 -0.40
CA PRO A 254 8.85 -1.71 -1.40
C PRO A 254 7.45 -1.51 -0.80
N GLY A 255 7.27 -1.79 0.48
CA GLY A 255 6.00 -2.04 1.12
C GLY A 255 5.82 -3.53 1.35
N ASP A 256 4.58 -3.99 1.49
CA ASP A 256 4.25 -5.42 1.58
C ASP A 256 4.39 -6.06 0.20
N PHE A 257 5.50 -6.73 -0.01
CA PHE A 257 5.81 -7.32 -1.32
C PHE A 257 5.29 -8.75 -1.47
N ASP A 258 5.10 -9.46 -0.36
CA ASP A 258 4.61 -10.84 -0.39
C ASP A 258 3.14 -11.01 -0.02
N GLY A 259 2.46 -9.90 0.34
CA GLY A 259 1.03 -9.89 0.57
C GLY A 259 0.61 -10.37 1.95
N ASP A 260 1.54 -10.38 2.93
CA ASP A 260 1.28 -10.85 4.29
C ASP A 260 0.81 -9.75 5.26
N GLY A 261 0.71 -8.50 4.78
CA GLY A 261 0.27 -7.34 5.56
C GLY A 261 1.38 -6.59 6.29
N TYR A 262 2.66 -6.98 6.12
CA TYR A 262 3.80 -6.30 6.73
C TYR A 262 4.76 -5.76 5.68
N ASN A 263 5.32 -4.58 5.92
CA ASN A 263 6.27 -3.97 4.99
C ASN A 263 7.61 -4.70 5.00
N ASP A 264 8.12 -4.99 3.82
CA ASP A 264 9.31 -5.79 3.56
C ASP A 264 10.53 -4.97 3.16
N LEU A 265 11.68 -5.63 3.03
CA LEU A 265 12.86 -5.09 2.38
C LEU A 265 13.27 -5.93 1.17
N LEU A 266 13.67 -5.25 0.12
CA LEU A 266 14.39 -5.85 -1.00
C LEU A 266 15.86 -5.43 -0.96
N ALA A 267 16.76 -6.39 -1.13
CA ALA A 267 18.19 -6.11 -1.19
C ALA A 267 18.89 -6.87 -2.30
N ALA A 268 19.67 -6.14 -3.11
CA ALA A 268 20.48 -6.72 -4.17
C ALA A 268 21.94 -6.85 -3.73
N GLU A 269 22.54 -8.02 -3.97
CA GLU A 269 23.98 -8.25 -3.83
C GLU A 269 24.73 -7.72 -5.07
N PRO A 270 26.04 -7.40 -4.97
CA PRO A 270 26.83 -6.95 -6.10
C PRO A 270 26.89 -7.95 -7.28
N ASN A 271 26.70 -9.25 -7.01
CA ASN A 271 26.63 -10.32 -8.03
C ASN A 271 25.29 -10.31 -8.80
N GLY A 272 24.35 -9.46 -8.41
CA GLY A 272 23.05 -9.29 -9.05
C GLY A 272 21.95 -10.21 -8.53
N ASN A 273 22.17 -10.96 -7.47
CA ASN A 273 21.08 -11.65 -6.78
C ASN A 273 20.24 -10.63 -6.01
N LEU A 274 18.93 -10.74 -6.12
CA LEU A 274 17.95 -9.96 -5.36
C LEU A 274 17.26 -10.85 -4.35
N TYR A 275 17.18 -10.37 -3.13
CA TYR A 275 16.52 -11.06 -2.03
C TYR A 275 15.42 -10.22 -1.44
N LEU A 276 14.31 -10.87 -1.18
CA LEU A 276 13.25 -10.38 -0.29
C LEU A 276 13.62 -10.74 1.15
N TYR A 277 13.50 -9.79 2.05
CA TYR A 277 13.56 -9.96 3.50
C TYR A 277 12.15 -9.74 4.03
N PRO A 278 11.35 -10.81 4.16
CA PRO A 278 9.98 -10.67 4.58
C PRO A 278 9.91 -10.30 6.06
N LYS A 279 9.09 -9.32 6.36
CA LYS A 279 8.71 -8.98 7.73
C LYS A 279 7.45 -9.76 8.07
N ALA A 280 7.28 -10.10 9.32
CA ALA A 280 6.06 -10.70 9.84
C ALA A 280 5.77 -10.15 11.24
N ALA A 281 4.64 -10.47 11.83
CA ALA A 281 4.22 -9.99 13.14
C ALA A 281 5.27 -10.14 14.25
N ARG A 282 6.11 -11.17 14.18
CA ARG A 282 7.14 -11.48 15.21
C ARG A 282 8.57 -11.16 14.80
N GLY A 283 8.76 -10.35 13.74
CA GLY A 283 10.08 -9.97 13.26
C GLY A 283 10.35 -10.46 11.83
N TRP A 284 11.62 -10.50 11.45
CA TRP A 284 12.03 -10.89 10.10
C TRP A 284 12.02 -12.42 9.93
N THR A 285 11.53 -12.87 8.80
CA THR A 285 11.62 -14.27 8.40
C THR A 285 12.90 -14.52 7.56
N PRO A 286 13.28 -15.76 7.27
CA PRO A 286 14.42 -16.03 6.42
C PRO A 286 14.28 -15.40 5.03
N ARG A 287 15.34 -14.75 4.55
CA ARG A 287 15.36 -14.14 3.22
C ARG A 287 15.04 -15.12 2.10
N VAL A 288 14.34 -14.67 1.09
CA VAL A 288 13.93 -15.43 -0.09
C VAL A 288 14.65 -14.88 -1.32
N HIS A 289 15.24 -15.73 -2.16
CA HIS A 289 15.80 -15.31 -3.43
C HIS A 289 14.68 -15.06 -4.44
N VAL A 290 14.52 -13.80 -4.86
CA VAL A 290 13.40 -13.37 -5.72
C VAL A 290 13.84 -12.88 -7.10
N GLY A 291 15.14 -12.83 -7.37
CA GLY A 291 15.62 -12.40 -8.70
C GLY A 291 17.10 -12.55 -8.91
N GLN A 292 17.50 -12.61 -10.19
CA GLN A 292 18.88 -12.67 -10.63
C GLN A 292 19.11 -11.64 -11.76
N GLY A 293 20.36 -11.17 -11.89
CA GLY A 293 20.73 -10.22 -12.94
C GLY A 293 20.52 -8.74 -12.57
N TRP A 294 20.14 -8.44 -11.33
CA TRP A 294 19.90 -7.07 -10.87
C TRP A 294 21.17 -6.20 -10.73
N GLY A 295 22.35 -6.77 -10.92
CA GLY A 295 23.63 -6.03 -10.96
C GLY A 295 23.79 -5.08 -12.15
N VAL A 296 22.92 -5.19 -13.17
CA VAL A 296 22.87 -4.25 -14.30
C VAL A 296 22.07 -2.99 -13.95
N MET A 297 21.23 -3.06 -12.92
CA MET A 297 20.47 -1.92 -12.44
C MET A 297 21.35 -1.01 -11.59
N ASP A 298 21.25 0.27 -11.83
CA ASP A 298 21.97 1.32 -11.13
C ASP A 298 21.20 1.80 -9.90
N LEU A 299 19.87 1.82 -9.98
CA LEU A 299 18.98 2.31 -8.95
C LEU A 299 17.71 1.48 -8.89
N LEU A 300 17.20 1.26 -7.68
CA LEU A 300 15.86 0.74 -7.41
C LEU A 300 15.04 1.85 -6.74
N ILE A 301 13.79 2.00 -7.14
CA ILE A 301 12.83 2.97 -6.62
C ILE A 301 11.57 2.21 -6.29
N THR A 302 10.97 2.50 -5.15
CA THR A 302 9.79 1.82 -4.63
C THR A 302 8.62 2.80 -4.53
N PRO A 303 7.86 2.97 -5.61
CA PRO A 303 6.75 3.92 -5.65
C PRO A 303 5.48 3.43 -4.93
N GLY A 304 5.41 2.16 -4.55
CA GLY A 304 4.18 1.48 -4.19
C GLY A 304 3.51 0.89 -5.44
N ASP A 305 2.19 0.86 -5.49
CA ASP A 305 1.45 0.44 -6.68
C ASP A 305 1.52 1.54 -7.77
N PHE A 306 2.42 1.37 -8.69
CA PHE A 306 2.65 2.35 -9.77
C PHE A 306 1.79 2.08 -11.01
N ASN A 307 1.34 0.84 -11.16
CA ASN A 307 0.58 0.43 -12.33
C ASN A 307 -0.92 0.28 -12.08
N GLY A 308 -1.39 0.38 -10.83
CA GLY A 308 -2.80 0.32 -10.45
C GLY A 308 -3.36 -1.10 -10.44
N ASP A 309 -2.52 -2.13 -10.25
CA ASP A 309 -2.97 -3.53 -10.21
C ASP A 309 -3.22 -4.05 -8.78
N GLY A 310 -3.00 -3.20 -7.78
CA GLY A 310 -3.23 -3.52 -6.37
C GLY A 310 -2.03 -4.14 -5.66
N THR A 311 -0.88 -4.24 -6.33
CA THR A 311 0.34 -4.77 -5.74
C THR A 311 1.47 -3.75 -5.75
N VAL A 312 2.46 -3.89 -4.88
CA VAL A 312 3.60 -2.97 -4.85
C VAL A 312 4.58 -3.27 -5.98
N ASP A 313 5.11 -2.21 -6.59
CA ASP A 313 5.99 -2.25 -7.74
C ASP A 313 7.39 -1.76 -7.43
N VAL A 314 8.34 -2.09 -8.29
CA VAL A 314 9.69 -1.53 -8.30
C VAL A 314 10.00 -0.92 -9.66
N LEU A 315 10.43 0.35 -9.65
CA LEU A 315 11.07 0.95 -10.81
C LEU A 315 12.58 0.75 -10.71
N ALA A 316 13.18 0.20 -11.74
CA ALA A 316 14.62 -0.04 -11.79
C ALA A 316 15.27 0.73 -12.95
N LYS A 317 16.24 1.59 -12.62
CA LYS A 317 17.04 2.30 -13.61
C LYS A 317 18.32 1.53 -13.91
N ASP A 318 18.59 1.28 -15.17
CA ASP A 318 19.86 0.71 -15.58
C ASP A 318 20.97 1.76 -15.82
N LYS A 319 22.18 1.30 -16.01
CA LYS A 319 23.36 2.15 -16.29
C LYS A 319 23.25 2.95 -17.60
N ALA A 320 22.42 2.51 -18.55
CA ALA A 320 22.14 3.21 -19.79
C ALA A 320 21.05 4.31 -19.62
N GLY A 321 20.46 4.44 -18.44
CA GLY A 321 19.40 5.42 -18.14
C GLY A 321 18.03 4.97 -18.65
N ARG A 322 17.84 3.68 -18.92
CA ARG A 322 16.51 3.12 -19.16
C ARG A 322 15.85 2.84 -17.82
N LEU A 323 14.58 3.17 -17.72
CA LEU A 323 13.76 2.89 -16.54
C LEU A 323 12.78 1.77 -16.88
N PHE A 324 12.76 0.75 -16.04
CA PHE A 324 11.89 -0.41 -16.16
C PHE A 324 10.95 -0.49 -14.97
N LEU A 325 9.70 -0.82 -15.25
CA LEU A 325 8.72 -1.23 -14.24
C LEU A 325 8.78 -2.74 -14.07
N TYR A 326 8.99 -3.17 -12.85
CA TYR A 326 8.86 -4.53 -12.38
C TYR A 326 7.65 -4.59 -11.45
N GLY A 327 6.50 -5.04 -11.98
CA GLY A 327 5.30 -5.22 -11.20
C GLY A 327 5.46 -6.37 -10.20
N GLY A 328 5.07 -6.16 -8.97
CA GLY A 328 4.93 -7.24 -8.01
C GLY A 328 3.74 -8.14 -8.40
N ASN A 329 3.69 -9.35 -7.85
CA ASN A 329 2.57 -10.25 -8.03
C ASN A 329 1.75 -10.46 -6.74
N GLY A 330 2.04 -9.66 -5.70
CA GLY A 330 1.39 -9.75 -4.39
C GLY A 330 1.69 -11.03 -3.60
N SER A 331 2.74 -11.78 -3.99
CA SER A 331 3.13 -13.04 -3.35
C SER A 331 4.64 -13.23 -3.38
N GLY A 332 5.40 -12.13 -3.27
CA GLY A 332 6.86 -12.14 -3.23
C GLY A 332 7.55 -12.43 -4.58
N GLY A 333 6.84 -12.26 -5.68
CA GLY A 333 7.37 -12.50 -7.03
C GLY A 333 7.12 -11.33 -7.98
N TRP A 334 7.41 -11.53 -9.27
CA TRP A 334 7.42 -10.49 -10.29
C TRP A 334 6.49 -10.82 -11.47
N LEU A 335 5.85 -9.79 -11.99
CA LEU A 335 5.27 -9.80 -13.32
C LEU A 335 6.35 -9.51 -14.38
N ALA A 336 6.03 -9.68 -15.66
CA ALA A 336 6.95 -9.39 -16.75
C ALA A 336 7.35 -7.91 -16.77
N PRO A 337 8.65 -7.56 -16.71
CA PRO A 337 9.08 -6.18 -16.71
C PRO A 337 8.82 -5.49 -18.04
N ARG A 338 8.55 -4.18 -17.99
CA ARG A 338 8.43 -3.33 -19.18
C ARG A 338 9.23 -2.04 -19.05
N GLN A 339 9.81 -1.56 -20.14
CA GLN A 339 10.46 -0.26 -20.15
C GLN A 339 9.41 0.85 -20.11
N VAL A 340 9.56 1.78 -19.16
CA VAL A 340 8.65 2.90 -18.94
C VAL A 340 9.32 4.26 -19.09
N GLY A 341 10.64 4.28 -19.31
CA GLY A 341 11.39 5.52 -19.50
C GLY A 341 12.75 5.31 -20.13
N GLN A 342 13.33 6.43 -20.62
CA GLN A 342 14.68 6.51 -21.16
C GLN A 342 15.28 7.88 -20.90
N GLY A 343 16.61 7.96 -20.80
CA GLY A 343 17.33 9.22 -20.59
C GLY A 343 17.41 9.63 -19.11
N TRP A 344 17.09 8.76 -18.19
CA TRP A 344 17.05 9.05 -16.74
C TRP A 344 18.44 9.33 -16.12
N ASN A 345 19.54 9.18 -16.88
CA ASN A 345 20.89 9.55 -16.43
C ASN A 345 21.12 11.05 -16.31
N VAL A 346 20.23 11.89 -16.84
CA VAL A 346 20.28 13.36 -16.65
C VAL A 346 19.87 13.78 -15.24
N LEU A 347 19.27 12.84 -14.49
CA LEU A 347 18.84 13.04 -13.11
C LEU A 347 19.83 12.35 -12.16
N GLY A 348 20.14 13.05 -11.07
CA GLY A 348 20.86 12.49 -9.92
C GLY A 348 19.89 11.80 -8.96
N LYS A 349 19.69 12.32 -7.80
CA LYS A 349 18.87 11.78 -6.72
C LYS A 349 17.42 11.51 -7.16
N ILE A 350 17.15 10.28 -7.57
CA ILE A 350 15.84 9.85 -8.05
C ILE A 350 15.21 8.99 -6.96
N GLY A 351 13.93 9.19 -6.68
CA GLY A 351 13.16 8.39 -5.72
C GLY A 351 11.67 8.64 -5.86
N SER A 352 10.88 7.98 -5.04
CA SER A 352 9.46 8.25 -4.88
C SER A 352 9.19 8.77 -3.47
N ALA A 353 8.27 9.68 -3.35
CA ALA A 353 7.80 10.21 -2.08
C ALA A 353 6.27 10.06 -1.92
N GLY A 354 5.64 9.30 -2.81
CA GLY A 354 4.19 9.10 -2.83
C GLY A 354 3.49 9.98 -3.88
N ASP A 355 2.23 10.32 -3.62
CA ASP A 355 1.38 11.12 -4.50
C ASP A 355 1.56 12.61 -4.22
N PHE A 356 2.41 13.27 -5.00
CA PHE A 356 2.73 14.68 -4.82
C PHE A 356 1.60 15.62 -5.25
N ASN A 357 0.94 15.29 -6.34
CA ASN A 357 -0.10 16.14 -6.91
C ASN A 357 -1.51 15.78 -6.40
N ARG A 358 -1.64 14.73 -5.57
CA ARG A 358 -2.87 14.25 -4.95
C ARG A 358 -3.92 13.75 -5.95
N ASP A 359 -3.46 13.15 -7.03
CA ASP A 359 -4.35 12.56 -8.04
C ASP A 359 -4.61 11.06 -7.80
N GLY A 360 -4.10 10.52 -6.70
CA GLY A 360 -4.24 9.13 -6.29
C GLY A 360 -3.17 8.20 -6.84
N PHE A 361 -2.15 8.72 -7.53
CA PHE A 361 -1.11 7.91 -8.14
C PHE A 361 0.28 8.32 -7.66
N ALA A 362 1.18 7.34 -7.57
CA ALA A 362 2.54 7.59 -7.12
C ALA A 362 3.36 8.40 -8.13
N ASP A 363 4.14 9.34 -7.62
CA ASP A 363 5.01 10.21 -8.38
C ASP A 363 6.49 9.94 -8.10
N ILE A 364 7.34 10.29 -9.07
CA ILE A 364 8.79 10.10 -8.98
C ILE A 364 9.47 11.45 -9.03
N HIS A 365 10.34 11.71 -8.06
CA HIS A 365 11.18 12.89 -8.08
C HIS A 365 12.56 12.63 -8.66
N GLY A 366 13.19 13.65 -9.19
CA GLY A 366 14.59 13.61 -9.60
C GLY A 366 15.23 14.99 -9.60
N VAL A 367 16.53 15.06 -9.27
CA VAL A 367 17.27 16.32 -9.28
C VAL A 367 18.22 16.34 -10.47
N ASN A 368 18.11 17.34 -11.33
CA ASN A 368 19.03 17.51 -12.45
C ASN A 368 20.33 18.20 -12.03
N SER A 369 21.28 18.34 -12.96
CA SER A 369 22.59 18.95 -12.72
C SER A 369 22.50 20.46 -12.36
N ALA A 370 21.43 21.13 -12.74
CA ALA A 370 21.18 22.54 -12.37
C ALA A 370 20.65 22.67 -10.93
N GLY A 371 20.32 21.56 -10.26
CA GLY A 371 19.74 21.56 -8.93
C GLY A 371 18.23 21.80 -8.93
N GLU A 372 17.58 21.62 -10.06
CA GLU A 372 16.12 21.64 -10.15
C GLU A 372 15.57 20.29 -9.67
N LEU A 373 14.58 20.34 -8.79
CA LEU A 373 13.77 19.19 -8.40
C LEU A 373 12.62 19.06 -9.40
N LEU A 374 12.65 17.99 -10.14
CA LEU A 374 11.63 17.61 -11.12
C LEU A 374 10.71 16.57 -10.52
N MET A 375 9.41 16.72 -10.70
CA MET A 375 8.40 15.73 -10.32
C MET A 375 7.77 15.17 -11.58
N TYR A 376 7.87 13.86 -11.74
CA TYR A 376 7.29 13.08 -12.83
C TYR A 376 6.01 12.44 -12.30
N TYR A 377 4.88 12.90 -12.83
CA TYR A 377 3.55 12.47 -12.40
C TYR A 377 3.18 11.12 -13.01
N GLY A 378 2.89 10.14 -12.17
CA GLY A 378 2.39 8.83 -12.58
C GLY A 378 0.96 8.90 -13.12
N ASP A 379 0.59 7.93 -13.95
CA ASP A 379 -0.75 7.83 -14.52
C ASP A 379 -1.59 6.71 -13.91
N GLY A 380 -1.06 6.00 -12.88
CA GLY A 380 -1.69 4.86 -12.25
C GLY A 380 -1.83 3.64 -13.15
N ARG A 381 -1.12 3.62 -14.30
CA ARG A 381 -1.09 2.50 -15.25
C ARG A 381 0.34 2.13 -15.63
N GLY A 382 1.29 2.61 -14.78
CA GLY A 382 2.71 2.46 -14.96
C GLY A 382 3.30 3.30 -16.09
N GLY A 383 2.69 4.43 -16.42
CA GLY A 383 3.14 5.45 -17.36
C GLY A 383 3.19 6.82 -16.70
N TRP A 384 3.22 7.87 -17.53
CA TRP A 384 3.47 9.24 -17.08
C TRP A 384 2.41 10.20 -17.63
N LYS A 385 1.90 11.09 -16.76
CA LYS A 385 1.05 12.24 -17.15
C LYS A 385 1.85 13.44 -17.58
N GLY A 386 3.04 13.64 -16.98
CA GLY A 386 3.87 14.80 -17.26
C GLY A 386 5.01 14.98 -16.28
N VAL A 387 5.74 16.07 -16.41
CA VAL A 387 6.83 16.47 -15.54
C VAL A 387 6.77 17.96 -15.25
N GLU A 388 7.08 18.34 -14.01
CA GLU A 388 7.13 19.75 -13.58
C GLU A 388 8.34 20.01 -12.70
N THR A 389 8.90 21.23 -12.78
CA THR A 389 9.93 21.70 -11.83
C THR A 389 9.22 22.23 -10.58
N VAL A 390 9.45 21.57 -9.45
CA VAL A 390 8.79 21.88 -8.16
C VAL A 390 9.73 22.50 -7.13
N GLY A 391 11.00 22.73 -7.51
CA GLY A 391 11.98 23.37 -6.62
C GLY A 391 13.34 23.60 -7.26
N TRP A 392 14.15 24.45 -6.63
CA TRP A 392 15.50 24.79 -7.05
C TRP A 392 16.48 24.70 -5.89
N GLY A 393 17.77 24.53 -6.20
CA GLY A 393 18.83 24.48 -5.19
C GLY A 393 18.98 23.12 -4.49
N TRP A 394 18.39 22.05 -5.03
CA TRP A 394 18.39 20.71 -4.45
C TRP A 394 19.72 19.96 -4.62
N ASN A 395 20.69 20.53 -5.31
CA ASN A 395 22.05 19.99 -5.43
C ASN A 395 22.87 20.06 -4.13
N ILE A 396 22.41 20.80 -3.11
CA ILE A 396 23.03 20.84 -1.77
C ILE A 396 22.92 19.52 -1.00
N PHE A 397 21.99 18.65 -1.39
CA PHE A 397 21.80 17.35 -0.76
C PHE A 397 22.69 16.29 -1.41
N ASN A 398 23.18 15.33 -0.62
CA ASN A 398 23.87 14.15 -1.13
C ASN A 398 22.94 12.93 -1.23
N GLY A 399 21.73 12.98 -0.68
CA GLY A 399 20.67 11.99 -0.79
C GLY A 399 19.31 12.64 -0.55
N LEU A 400 18.28 12.10 -1.23
CA LEU A 400 16.85 12.35 -1.00
C LEU A 400 16.18 11.01 -0.74
N TYR A 401 15.25 10.99 0.23
CA TYR A 401 14.64 9.77 0.76
C TYR A 401 13.15 9.96 1.01
#